data_e5a1e5455242b89b898ac4b71834994a
#
_entry.id   e5a1e5455242b89b898ac4b71834994a
#
_cell.length_a   1.000
_cell.length_b   1.000
_cell.length_c   1.000
_cell.angle_alpha   90.00
_cell.angle_beta   90.00
_cell.angle_gamma   90.00
#
_symmetry.space_group_name_H-M   'P 1'
#
loop_
_entity.id
_entity.type
_entity.pdbx_description
1 polymer ?
#
loop_
_entity_poly.entity_id
_entity_poly.type
_entity_poly.pdbx_seq_one_letter_code
_entity_poly.pdbx_strand_id
1 'polypeptide(L)'
;MAVSTSPHSKYSLDFLKEMPKADLHLHLDGSLRPDSLIEMAKRNKIELPSYTVDGLYDLVFKESYKNLGEYLNGFQYTCAVLRDLESLQQAAYELAVDNQNEGVNYIEVRFAPQLLMDPARGITFDTVMHAVNDGLKKAQDEYNRSDAVKREGKPPFHYGIINCAMRMFGNKGFSPYYTHMFQLLSDHKPIDVIKTAAMELVRASVRVRDEQDLPIVGLDIAGQEIGYPAHKFKDVYEYAHQNFLLKTVHAGEAYGAESIFEALTQCYADRLGHGYSLFSPDMIEDESISDKADYSRKLASFIADRRIAVEVCLTSNMQTNPAIGELKNHNFGHMLENRLATIICTDNRLVSRTTVSDEYKLALDTFDVPLKRLKDIVAYGFKKNFFPGNYIEKRAYAKQTLEYFDQVAHKYGFI
;
A
#
# COMPACT_ATOMS: atom_id res chain seq x y z
N MET A 1 -4.66 30.15 -13.47
CA MET A 1 -5.63 30.67 -12.49
C MET A 1 -4.91 30.74 -11.16
N ALA A 2 -5.03 31.83 -10.40
CA ALA A 2 -4.25 32.03 -9.19
C ALA A 2 -4.60 30.98 -8.13
N VAL A 3 -3.59 30.28 -7.64
CA VAL A 3 -3.68 29.38 -6.51
C VAL A 3 -4.06 30.22 -5.29
N SER A 4 -5.26 30.00 -4.77
CA SER A 4 -5.69 30.55 -3.49
C SER A 4 -4.74 30.00 -2.43
N THR A 5 -3.92 30.87 -1.84
CA THR A 5 -3.06 30.50 -0.71
C THR A 5 -3.96 30.16 0.47
N SER A 6 -4.12 28.85 0.74
CA SER A 6 -4.60 28.34 2.04
C SER A 6 -3.77 28.95 3.18
N PRO A 7 -4.35 29.18 4.36
CA PRO A 7 -3.58 29.61 5.52
C PRO A 7 -2.42 28.63 5.72
N HIS A 8 -1.20 29.17 5.88
CA HIS A 8 0.03 28.40 5.99
C HIS A 8 -0.15 27.22 6.96
N SER A 9 0.18 26.02 6.47
CA SER A 9 0.17 24.82 7.31
C SER A 9 0.88 25.11 8.63
N LYS A 10 0.24 24.70 9.70
CA LYS A 10 0.80 24.72 11.05
C LYS A 10 2.12 23.94 11.16
N TYR A 11 2.31 22.93 10.29
CA TYR A 11 3.43 22.02 10.30
C TYR A 11 4.33 22.25 9.09
N SER A 12 5.64 22.49 9.35
CA SER A 12 6.62 22.62 8.28
C SER A 12 6.96 21.27 7.65
N LEU A 13 7.39 21.27 6.39
CA LEU A 13 7.83 20.05 5.71
C LEU A 13 9.02 19.39 6.43
N ASP A 14 9.92 20.19 7.03
CA ASP A 14 11.05 19.68 7.78
C ASP A 14 10.61 18.92 9.05
N PHE A 15 9.60 19.43 9.76
CA PHE A 15 8.97 18.69 10.85
C PHE A 15 8.39 17.37 10.37
N LEU A 16 7.65 17.40 9.25
CA LEU A 16 7.02 16.21 8.68
C LEU A 16 8.04 15.18 8.20
N LYS A 17 9.18 15.62 7.68
CA LYS A 17 10.30 14.72 7.30
C LYS A 17 11.03 14.16 8.49
N GLU A 18 11.13 14.89 9.59
CA GLU A 18 11.86 14.45 10.79
C GLU A 18 11.00 13.57 11.71
N MET A 19 9.69 13.84 11.82
CA MET A 19 8.80 13.03 12.66
C MET A 19 8.76 11.58 12.20
N PRO A 20 8.70 10.60 13.13
CA PRO A 20 8.60 9.19 12.74
C PRO A 20 7.26 8.90 12.07
N LYS A 21 7.31 8.07 11.03
CA LYS A 21 6.13 7.68 10.23
C LYS A 21 6.20 6.20 9.88
N ALA A 22 5.05 5.64 9.53
CA ALA A 22 4.95 4.32 8.92
C ALA A 22 4.17 4.44 7.62
N ASP A 23 4.58 3.68 6.60
CA ASP A 23 3.82 3.49 5.37
C ASP A 23 3.38 2.02 5.27
N LEU A 24 2.09 1.78 5.49
CA LEU A 24 1.52 0.44 5.56
C LEU A 24 0.79 0.04 4.27
N HIS A 25 0.75 0.95 3.26
CA HIS A 25 0.17 0.72 1.97
C HIS A 25 1.10 1.27 0.88
N LEU A 26 2.09 0.47 0.52
CA LEU A 26 3.19 0.87 -0.34
C LEU A 26 3.52 -0.25 -1.34
N HIS A 27 3.16 -0.04 -2.61
CA HIS A 27 3.41 -1.01 -3.67
C HIS A 27 4.84 -0.89 -4.23
N LEU A 28 5.58 -2.01 -4.24
CA LEU A 28 6.92 -2.07 -4.82
C LEU A 28 6.90 -1.77 -6.32
N ASP A 29 5.99 -2.44 -7.03
CA ASP A 29 5.81 -2.36 -8.47
C ASP A 29 5.21 -1.03 -8.95
N GLY A 30 4.66 -0.22 -8.03
CA GLY A 30 4.20 1.14 -8.30
C GLY A 30 5.13 2.26 -7.81
N SER A 31 6.32 1.93 -7.28
CA SER A 31 7.13 2.88 -6.51
C SER A 31 8.61 2.93 -6.90
N LEU A 32 8.96 2.54 -8.13
CA LEU A 32 10.32 2.64 -8.63
C LEU A 32 10.74 4.11 -8.77
N ARG A 33 12.04 4.38 -8.59
CA ARG A 33 12.61 5.65 -9.06
C ARG A 33 12.52 5.72 -10.58
N PRO A 34 12.09 6.84 -11.18
CA PRO A 34 11.96 6.93 -12.64
C PRO A 34 13.27 6.74 -13.38
N ASP A 35 14.39 7.23 -12.83
CA ASP A 35 15.71 7.01 -13.42
C ASP A 35 16.10 5.52 -13.38
N SER A 36 15.86 4.83 -12.26
CA SER A 36 16.13 3.40 -12.12
C SER A 36 15.24 2.57 -13.05
N LEU A 37 13.97 2.95 -13.23
CA LEU A 37 13.08 2.32 -14.23
C LEU A 37 13.69 2.40 -15.64
N ILE A 38 14.22 3.58 -16.03
CA ILE A 38 14.85 3.79 -17.34
C ILE A 38 16.13 2.93 -17.48
N GLU A 39 16.96 2.87 -16.44
CA GLU A 39 18.18 2.05 -16.43
C GLU A 39 17.86 0.56 -16.54
N MET A 40 16.93 0.06 -15.74
CA MET A 40 16.46 -1.33 -15.77
C MET A 40 15.88 -1.69 -17.13
N ALA A 41 15.09 -0.78 -17.74
CA ALA A 41 14.51 -0.99 -19.06
C ALA A 41 15.62 -1.12 -20.15
N LYS A 42 16.63 -0.26 -20.11
CA LYS A 42 17.78 -0.34 -21.03
C LYS A 42 18.58 -1.64 -20.83
N ARG A 43 18.88 -2.01 -19.58
CA ARG A 43 19.60 -3.24 -19.22
C ARG A 43 18.83 -4.48 -19.69
N ASN A 44 17.53 -4.51 -19.50
CA ASN A 44 16.69 -5.67 -19.82
C ASN A 44 16.06 -5.61 -21.22
N LYS A 45 16.40 -4.59 -22.03
CA LYS A 45 15.88 -4.38 -23.39
C LYS A 45 14.34 -4.31 -23.43
N ILE A 46 13.76 -3.67 -22.45
CA ILE A 46 12.32 -3.40 -22.36
C ILE A 46 12.03 -2.05 -23.01
N GLU A 47 11.06 -2.03 -23.92
CA GLU A 47 10.65 -0.78 -24.57
C GLU A 47 9.81 0.07 -23.61
N LEU A 48 10.19 1.34 -23.48
CA LEU A 48 9.43 2.37 -22.77
C LEU A 48 8.93 3.42 -23.77
N PRO A 49 7.79 4.08 -23.50
CA PRO A 49 7.30 5.17 -24.36
C PRO A 49 8.19 6.41 -24.31
N SER A 50 9.05 6.54 -23.29
CA SER A 50 10.10 7.55 -23.18
C SER A 50 11.27 7.03 -22.35
N TYR A 51 12.48 7.52 -22.64
CA TYR A 51 13.70 7.28 -21.87
C TYR A 51 14.19 8.55 -21.15
N THR A 52 13.28 9.46 -20.86
CA THR A 52 13.48 10.62 -19.97
C THR A 52 12.41 10.63 -18.88
N VAL A 53 12.77 11.16 -17.73
CA VAL A 53 11.83 11.25 -16.57
C VAL A 53 10.60 12.07 -16.94
N ASP A 54 10.80 13.26 -17.53
CA ASP A 54 9.69 14.12 -17.95
C ASP A 54 8.76 13.44 -18.95
N GLY A 55 9.35 12.73 -19.94
CA GLY A 55 8.56 12.00 -20.93
C GLY A 55 7.78 10.83 -20.33
N LEU A 56 8.30 10.16 -19.30
CA LEU A 56 7.54 9.13 -18.57
C LEU A 56 6.39 9.77 -17.77
N TYR A 57 6.60 10.93 -17.18
CA TYR A 57 5.56 11.65 -16.47
C TYR A 57 4.45 12.19 -17.40
N ASP A 58 4.82 12.63 -18.60
CA ASP A 58 3.84 13.12 -19.58
C ASP A 58 3.00 12.00 -20.20
N LEU A 59 3.64 10.86 -20.49
CA LEU A 59 3.03 9.79 -21.29
C LEU A 59 2.41 8.66 -20.45
N VAL A 60 2.97 8.38 -19.25
CA VAL A 60 2.61 7.20 -18.44
C VAL A 60 2.13 7.58 -17.06
N PHE A 61 2.98 8.22 -16.25
CA PHE A 61 2.73 8.51 -14.84
C PHE A 61 2.19 9.94 -14.67
N LYS A 62 0.92 10.11 -14.99
CA LYS A 62 0.28 11.42 -15.11
C LYS A 62 -0.11 12.01 -13.75
N GLU A 63 -0.42 13.31 -13.72
CA GLU A 63 -0.96 13.98 -12.52
C GLU A 63 -2.42 13.59 -12.23
N SER A 64 -3.17 13.13 -13.24
CA SER A 64 -4.54 12.67 -13.10
C SER A 64 -4.90 11.62 -14.15
N TYR A 65 -5.85 10.78 -13.82
CA TYR A 65 -6.35 9.70 -14.68
C TYR A 65 -7.86 9.76 -14.79
N LYS A 66 -8.43 9.13 -15.81
CA LYS A 66 -9.88 9.08 -15.99
C LYS A 66 -10.56 8.18 -14.96
N ASN A 67 -9.87 7.14 -14.54
CA ASN A 67 -10.34 6.13 -13.59
C ASN A 67 -9.18 5.22 -13.17
N LEU A 68 -9.46 4.30 -12.24
CA LEU A 68 -8.51 3.30 -11.75
C LEU A 68 -7.91 2.45 -12.89
N GLY A 69 -8.69 2.08 -13.91
CA GLY A 69 -8.19 1.28 -15.04
C GLY A 69 -7.09 1.98 -15.84
N GLU A 70 -7.21 3.30 -16.09
CA GLU A 70 -6.15 4.08 -16.74
C GLU A 70 -4.92 4.21 -15.84
N TYR A 71 -5.11 4.40 -14.54
CA TYR A 71 -4.05 4.45 -13.55
C TYR A 71 -3.21 3.16 -13.55
N LEU A 72 -3.86 2.00 -13.60
CA LEU A 72 -3.20 0.69 -13.61
C LEU A 72 -2.39 0.41 -14.88
N ASN A 73 -2.60 1.14 -15.98
CA ASN A 73 -1.85 0.91 -17.23
C ASN A 73 -0.33 1.14 -17.07
N GLY A 74 0.10 1.99 -16.15
CA GLY A 74 1.52 2.24 -15.90
C GLY A 74 2.29 1.01 -15.42
N PHE A 75 1.61 0.09 -14.74
CA PHE A 75 2.23 -1.12 -14.18
C PHE A 75 2.76 -2.10 -15.23
N GLN A 76 2.31 -2.03 -16.48
CA GLN A 76 2.89 -2.85 -17.55
C GLN A 76 4.39 -2.60 -17.73
N TYR A 77 4.86 -1.37 -17.54
CA TYR A 77 6.26 -1.01 -17.69
C TYR A 77 7.07 -1.36 -16.43
N THR A 78 6.56 -1.04 -15.27
CA THR A 78 7.24 -1.32 -14.00
C THR A 78 7.36 -2.82 -13.73
N CYS A 79 6.29 -3.58 -13.94
CA CYS A 79 6.34 -5.04 -13.82
C CYS A 79 7.25 -5.70 -14.87
N ALA A 80 7.34 -5.14 -16.09
CA ALA A 80 8.21 -5.70 -17.12
C ALA A 80 9.70 -5.63 -16.75
N VAL A 81 10.16 -4.52 -16.17
CA VAL A 81 11.56 -4.36 -15.74
C VAL A 81 11.87 -5.15 -14.46
N LEU A 82 10.88 -5.43 -13.64
CA LEU A 82 11.03 -6.19 -12.39
C LEU A 82 11.05 -7.71 -12.56
N ARG A 83 10.95 -8.24 -13.78
CA ARG A 83 11.16 -9.68 -14.09
C ARG A 83 12.63 -10.05 -14.22
N ASP A 84 13.43 -9.48 -13.35
CA ASP A 84 14.86 -9.71 -13.22
C ASP A 84 15.22 -9.54 -11.73
N LEU A 85 15.92 -10.53 -11.18
CA LEU A 85 16.18 -10.58 -9.73
C LEU A 85 17.06 -9.41 -9.25
N GLU A 86 18.01 -8.95 -10.09
CA GLU A 86 18.84 -7.79 -9.77
C GLU A 86 17.99 -6.51 -9.71
N SER A 87 17.08 -6.34 -10.68
CA SER A 87 16.15 -5.20 -10.71
C SER A 87 15.20 -5.22 -9.49
N LEU A 88 14.71 -6.38 -9.08
CA LEU A 88 13.89 -6.55 -7.89
C LEU A 88 14.62 -6.14 -6.62
N GLN A 89 15.85 -6.65 -6.45
CA GLN A 89 16.68 -6.31 -5.28
C GLN A 89 17.02 -4.82 -5.25
N GLN A 90 17.36 -4.23 -6.39
CA GLN A 90 17.64 -2.80 -6.52
C GLN A 90 16.41 -1.96 -6.17
N ALA A 91 15.24 -2.26 -6.74
CA ALA A 91 14.00 -1.52 -6.48
C ALA A 91 13.60 -1.58 -5.01
N ALA A 92 13.69 -2.75 -4.38
CA ALA A 92 13.38 -2.94 -2.96
C ALA A 92 14.35 -2.16 -2.04
N TYR A 93 15.65 -2.17 -2.36
CA TYR A 93 16.64 -1.39 -1.65
C TYR A 93 16.38 0.12 -1.76
N GLU A 94 16.19 0.60 -2.99
CA GLU A 94 15.93 2.03 -3.25
C GLU A 94 14.65 2.52 -2.58
N LEU A 95 13.59 1.72 -2.61
CA LEU A 95 12.33 2.03 -1.95
C LEU A 95 12.48 2.20 -0.44
N ALA A 96 13.23 1.31 0.21
CA ALA A 96 13.51 1.42 1.64
C ALA A 96 14.34 2.67 1.96
N VAL A 97 15.39 2.94 1.17
CA VAL A 97 16.26 4.13 1.35
C VAL A 97 15.47 5.42 1.17
N ASP A 98 14.59 5.51 0.18
CA ASP A 98 13.77 6.70 -0.06
C ASP A 98 12.82 6.98 1.12
N ASN A 99 12.24 5.94 1.69
CA ASN A 99 11.41 6.06 2.89
C ASN A 99 12.23 6.48 4.13
N GLN A 100 13.41 5.92 4.33
CA GLN A 100 14.31 6.30 5.43
C GLN A 100 14.72 7.78 5.35
N ASN A 101 14.99 8.29 4.14
CA ASN A 101 15.40 9.67 3.91
C ASN A 101 14.31 10.71 4.25
N GLU A 102 13.06 10.30 4.34
CA GLU A 102 11.94 11.16 4.73
C GLU A 102 11.37 10.85 6.13
N GLY A 103 12.11 10.10 6.95
CA GLY A 103 11.75 9.82 8.35
C GLY A 103 10.71 8.71 8.51
N VAL A 104 10.54 7.85 7.51
CA VAL A 104 9.72 6.64 7.67
C VAL A 104 10.56 5.57 8.37
N ASN A 105 10.05 5.07 9.49
CA ASN A 105 10.75 4.07 10.31
C ASN A 105 10.21 2.65 10.11
N TYR A 106 9.01 2.51 9.55
CA TYR A 106 8.40 1.22 9.28
C TYR A 106 7.63 1.22 7.95
N ILE A 107 7.88 0.24 7.11
CA ILE A 107 7.14 0.05 5.86
C ILE A 107 6.58 -1.35 5.76
N GLU A 108 5.41 -1.48 5.12
CA GLU A 108 4.90 -2.75 4.64
C GLU A 108 4.85 -2.71 3.12
N VAL A 109 5.86 -3.34 2.51
CA VAL A 109 6.00 -3.39 1.06
C VAL A 109 5.08 -4.47 0.51
N ARG A 110 4.14 -4.06 -0.34
CA ARG A 110 3.22 -4.98 -1.02
C ARG A 110 3.47 -5.03 -2.51
N PHE A 111 3.25 -6.17 -3.11
CA PHE A 111 3.31 -6.39 -4.55
C PHE A 111 2.72 -7.74 -4.90
N ALA A 112 2.49 -7.98 -6.21
CA ALA A 112 1.99 -9.25 -6.72
C ALA A 112 3.14 -10.11 -7.28
N PRO A 113 3.75 -11.03 -6.51
CA PRO A 113 4.90 -11.81 -6.95
C PRO A 113 4.65 -12.55 -8.26
N GLN A 114 3.44 -13.04 -8.47
CA GLN A 114 3.04 -13.80 -9.65
C GLN A 114 3.05 -12.97 -10.96
N LEU A 115 3.01 -11.64 -10.89
CA LEU A 115 3.23 -10.77 -12.05
C LEU A 115 4.70 -10.76 -12.49
N LEU A 116 5.61 -11.03 -11.55
CA LEU A 116 7.05 -10.91 -11.72
C LEU A 116 7.74 -12.27 -11.98
N MET A 117 7.02 -13.36 -11.75
CA MET A 117 7.51 -14.72 -11.99
C MET A 117 7.63 -15.04 -13.48
N ASP A 118 8.73 -15.71 -13.83
CA ASP A 118 8.95 -16.32 -15.14
C ASP A 118 9.55 -17.71 -14.96
N PRO A 119 8.70 -18.74 -14.84
CA PRO A 119 9.17 -20.11 -14.59
C PRO A 119 10.12 -20.66 -15.66
N ALA A 120 9.99 -20.21 -16.91
CA ALA A 120 10.87 -20.63 -17.99
C ALA A 120 12.31 -20.11 -17.83
N ARG A 121 12.47 -19.00 -17.09
CA ARG A 121 13.78 -18.41 -16.75
C ARG A 121 14.25 -18.75 -15.33
N GLY A 122 13.53 -19.63 -14.62
CA GLY A 122 13.83 -19.98 -13.24
C GLY A 122 13.48 -18.89 -12.21
N ILE A 123 12.69 -17.86 -12.61
CA ILE A 123 12.21 -16.82 -11.72
C ILE A 123 10.93 -17.34 -11.04
N THR A 124 11.12 -17.94 -9.88
CA THR A 124 10.06 -18.59 -9.08
C THR A 124 9.57 -17.66 -7.98
N PHE A 125 8.51 -18.07 -7.26
CA PHE A 125 8.04 -17.35 -6.08
C PHE A 125 9.18 -17.15 -5.07
N ASP A 126 9.92 -18.21 -4.73
CA ASP A 126 11.00 -18.16 -3.75
C ASP A 126 12.09 -17.16 -4.14
N THR A 127 12.57 -17.24 -5.42
CA THR A 127 13.63 -16.34 -5.90
C THR A 127 13.20 -14.89 -5.93
N VAL A 128 11.93 -14.59 -6.27
CA VAL A 128 11.34 -13.25 -6.21
C VAL A 128 11.32 -12.75 -4.77
N MET A 129 10.83 -13.56 -3.82
CA MET A 129 10.75 -13.18 -2.41
C MET A 129 12.13 -12.92 -1.79
N HIS A 130 13.12 -13.77 -2.10
CA HIS A 130 14.49 -13.56 -1.63
C HIS A 130 15.10 -12.27 -2.22
N ALA A 131 14.95 -12.02 -3.51
CA ALA A 131 15.51 -10.80 -4.12
C ALA A 131 14.94 -9.52 -3.49
N VAL A 132 13.62 -9.47 -3.26
CA VAL A 132 12.98 -8.33 -2.57
C VAL A 132 13.47 -8.22 -1.12
N ASN A 133 13.47 -9.33 -0.38
CA ASN A 133 13.93 -9.35 1.02
C ASN A 133 15.39 -8.89 1.15
N ASP A 134 16.27 -9.34 0.27
CA ASP A 134 17.70 -9.00 0.30
C ASP A 134 17.91 -7.48 0.10
N GLY A 135 17.14 -6.86 -0.80
CA GLY A 135 17.15 -5.41 -1.00
C GLY A 135 16.69 -4.65 0.25
N LEU A 136 15.54 -5.01 0.80
CA LEU A 136 14.96 -4.39 2.00
C LEU A 136 15.87 -4.58 3.22
N LYS A 137 16.38 -5.80 3.41
CA LYS A 137 17.27 -6.13 4.52
C LYS A 137 18.57 -5.37 4.47
N LYS A 138 19.18 -5.24 3.28
CA LYS A 138 20.40 -4.44 3.09
C LYS A 138 20.18 -2.99 3.53
N ALA A 139 19.09 -2.35 3.05
CA ALA A 139 18.78 -0.97 3.43
C ALA A 139 18.50 -0.83 4.94
N GLN A 140 17.76 -1.79 5.55
CA GLN A 140 17.53 -1.82 6.99
C GLN A 140 18.83 -1.93 7.78
N ASP A 141 19.72 -2.86 7.40
CA ASP A 141 20.97 -3.11 8.10
C ASP A 141 21.92 -1.89 8.02
N GLU A 142 21.98 -1.21 6.87
CA GLU A 142 22.76 0.00 6.68
C GLU A 142 22.20 1.15 7.54
N TYR A 143 20.92 1.42 7.51
CA TYR A 143 20.28 2.47 8.30
C TYR A 143 20.44 2.22 9.81
N ASN A 144 20.17 1.00 10.27
CA ASN A 144 20.22 0.67 11.70
C ASN A 144 21.65 0.66 12.28
N ARG A 145 22.69 0.62 11.42
CA ARG A 145 24.09 0.80 11.82
C ARG A 145 24.53 2.26 11.78
N SER A 146 23.75 3.17 11.22
CA SER A 146 24.11 4.58 11.05
C SER A 146 24.21 5.32 12.39
N ASP A 147 24.89 6.45 12.38
CA ASP A 147 24.99 7.35 13.52
C ASP A 147 23.62 7.93 13.92
N ALA A 148 22.72 8.11 12.95
CA ALA A 148 21.36 8.57 13.18
C ALA A 148 20.62 7.68 14.21
N VAL A 149 20.76 6.38 14.11
CA VAL A 149 20.13 5.43 15.04
C VAL A 149 20.98 5.28 16.31
N LYS A 150 22.30 5.08 16.18
CA LYS A 150 23.17 4.72 17.30
C LYS A 150 23.51 5.88 18.24
N ARG A 151 23.61 7.10 17.70
CA ARG A 151 24.08 8.28 18.44
C ARG A 151 23.01 9.37 18.58
N GLU A 152 22.19 9.58 17.55
CA GLU A 152 21.18 10.62 17.53
C GLU A 152 19.83 10.15 18.09
N GLY A 153 19.67 8.86 18.37
CA GLY A 153 18.48 8.28 19.01
C GLY A 153 17.26 8.15 18.09
N LYS A 154 17.45 8.24 16.77
CA LYS A 154 16.36 7.95 15.83
C LYS A 154 15.91 6.51 15.98
N PRO A 155 14.59 6.22 15.85
CA PRO A 155 14.09 4.85 15.88
C PRO A 155 14.71 4.01 14.76
N PRO A 156 14.99 2.72 15.00
CA PRO A 156 15.45 1.83 13.94
C PRO A 156 14.38 1.68 12.85
N PHE A 157 14.84 1.33 11.64
CA PHE A 157 13.97 1.02 10.53
C PHE A 157 13.64 -0.48 10.52
N HIS A 158 12.37 -0.80 10.30
CA HIS A 158 11.89 -2.16 10.10
C HIS A 158 10.95 -2.23 8.89
N TYR A 159 10.75 -3.44 8.37
CA TYR A 159 9.84 -3.69 7.25
C TYR A 159 9.10 -5.02 7.41
N GLY A 160 8.00 -5.15 6.69
CA GLY A 160 7.29 -6.40 6.43
C GLY A 160 6.95 -6.49 4.95
N ILE A 161 6.69 -7.71 4.47
CA ILE A 161 6.28 -7.98 3.09
C ILE A 161 4.84 -8.46 3.09
N ILE A 162 4.00 -7.86 2.24
CA ILE A 162 2.62 -8.27 2.00
C ILE A 162 2.51 -8.77 0.57
N ASN A 163 2.08 -10.01 0.38
CA ASN A 163 1.86 -10.56 -0.95
C ASN A 163 0.45 -10.24 -1.43
N CYS A 164 0.34 -9.66 -2.64
CA CYS A 164 -0.94 -9.31 -3.25
C CYS A 164 -1.40 -10.41 -4.21
N ALA A 165 -2.58 -10.98 -3.96
CA ALA A 165 -3.31 -11.70 -4.98
C ALA A 165 -3.94 -10.72 -5.97
N MET A 166 -3.91 -11.05 -7.26
CA MET A 166 -4.55 -10.21 -8.27
C MET A 166 -6.03 -10.57 -8.39
N ARG A 167 -6.91 -9.55 -8.32
CA ARG A 167 -8.36 -9.71 -8.53
C ARG A 167 -8.70 -10.15 -9.95
N MET A 168 -7.87 -9.69 -10.90
CA MET A 168 -8.07 -9.94 -12.32
C MET A 168 -6.73 -9.98 -13.04
N PHE A 169 -6.65 -10.82 -14.04
CA PHE A 169 -5.59 -10.84 -15.03
C PHE A 169 -6.10 -11.56 -16.29
N GLY A 170 -5.45 -11.28 -17.42
CA GLY A 170 -5.80 -11.87 -18.71
C GLY A 170 -4.79 -12.90 -19.18
N ASN A 171 -5.14 -13.60 -20.26
CA ASN A 171 -4.29 -14.58 -20.92
C ASN A 171 -3.27 -13.97 -21.91
N LYS A 172 -3.21 -12.64 -22.02
CA LYS A 172 -2.36 -11.92 -22.98
C LYS A 172 -1.19 -11.25 -22.27
N GLY A 173 -0.03 -11.91 -22.31
CA GLY A 173 1.30 -11.29 -22.32
C GLY A 173 1.77 -10.45 -21.13
N PHE A 174 0.91 -10.09 -20.18
CA PHE A 174 1.31 -9.24 -19.06
C PHE A 174 2.19 -9.98 -18.04
N SER A 175 1.95 -11.28 -17.83
CA SER A 175 2.76 -12.11 -16.95
C SER A 175 2.95 -13.51 -17.54
N PRO A 176 4.19 -14.01 -17.64
CA PRO A 176 4.45 -15.38 -18.07
C PRO A 176 3.75 -16.41 -17.19
N TYR A 177 3.76 -16.23 -15.87
CA TYR A 177 3.09 -17.12 -14.92
C TYR A 177 1.60 -17.24 -15.21
N TYR A 178 0.87 -16.14 -15.30
CA TYR A 178 -0.56 -16.16 -15.57
C TYR A 178 -0.89 -16.68 -16.97
N THR A 179 -0.06 -16.37 -17.96
CA THR A 179 -0.20 -16.94 -19.30
C THR A 179 -0.15 -18.46 -19.27
N HIS A 180 0.79 -19.05 -18.54
CA HIS A 180 0.88 -20.51 -18.36
C HIS A 180 -0.32 -21.08 -17.60
N MET A 181 -0.78 -20.40 -16.54
CA MET A 181 -1.96 -20.83 -15.79
C MET A 181 -3.21 -20.93 -16.71
N PHE A 182 -3.45 -19.94 -17.55
CA PHE A 182 -4.56 -19.94 -18.51
C PHE A 182 -4.41 -21.03 -19.60
N GLN A 183 -3.19 -21.31 -20.00
CA GLN A 183 -2.92 -22.39 -20.96
C GLN A 183 -3.20 -23.77 -20.36
N LEU A 184 -2.74 -24.01 -19.13
CA LEU A 184 -2.90 -25.28 -18.42
C LEU A 184 -4.36 -25.54 -18.00
N LEU A 185 -5.07 -24.47 -17.63
CA LEU A 185 -6.46 -24.51 -17.15
C LEU A 185 -7.45 -23.99 -18.19
N SER A 186 -7.20 -24.30 -19.46
CA SER A 186 -7.96 -23.75 -20.61
C SER A 186 -9.46 -24.03 -20.57
N ASP A 187 -9.87 -25.14 -19.94
CA ASP A 187 -11.27 -25.54 -19.82
C ASP A 187 -11.99 -24.96 -18.59
N HIS A 188 -11.27 -24.19 -17.77
CA HIS A 188 -11.83 -23.54 -16.58
C HIS A 188 -12.37 -22.14 -16.93
N LYS A 189 -13.34 -21.69 -16.14
CA LYS A 189 -13.78 -20.29 -16.23
C LYS A 189 -12.65 -19.36 -15.78
N PRO A 190 -12.49 -18.16 -16.37
CA PRO A 190 -11.42 -17.23 -15.99
C PRO A 190 -11.33 -16.95 -14.48
N ILE A 191 -12.47 -16.81 -13.80
CA ILE A 191 -12.48 -16.57 -12.35
C ILE A 191 -11.91 -17.75 -11.54
N ASP A 192 -12.09 -18.99 -12.00
CA ASP A 192 -11.58 -20.17 -11.30
C ASP A 192 -10.05 -20.26 -11.47
N VAL A 193 -9.51 -19.87 -12.63
CA VAL A 193 -8.06 -19.75 -12.84
C VAL A 193 -7.46 -18.68 -11.91
N ILE A 194 -8.12 -17.52 -11.81
CA ILE A 194 -7.71 -16.42 -10.93
C ILE A 194 -7.70 -16.87 -9.46
N LYS A 195 -8.77 -17.52 -9.00
CA LYS A 195 -8.87 -18.06 -7.62
C LYS A 195 -7.82 -19.14 -7.35
N THR A 196 -7.53 -20.00 -8.33
CA THR A 196 -6.48 -21.01 -8.21
C THR A 196 -5.11 -20.36 -8.04
N ALA A 197 -4.79 -19.35 -8.83
CA ALA A 197 -3.53 -18.61 -8.70
C ALA A 197 -3.44 -17.90 -7.34
N ALA A 198 -4.51 -17.29 -6.85
CA ALA A 198 -4.56 -16.65 -5.54
C ALA A 198 -4.37 -17.67 -4.40
N MET A 199 -4.93 -18.88 -4.52
CA MET A 199 -4.73 -19.95 -3.54
C MET A 199 -3.27 -20.45 -3.54
N GLU A 200 -2.65 -20.59 -4.71
CA GLU A 200 -1.22 -20.95 -4.80
C GLU A 200 -0.34 -19.85 -4.20
N LEU A 201 -0.68 -18.57 -4.41
CA LEU A 201 0.04 -17.44 -3.79
C LEU A 201 0.04 -17.56 -2.26
N VAL A 202 -1.13 -17.72 -1.63
CA VAL A 202 -1.23 -17.73 -0.18
C VAL A 202 -0.54 -18.95 0.42
N ARG A 203 -0.60 -20.11 -0.24
CA ARG A 203 0.12 -21.32 0.17
C ARG A 203 1.64 -21.11 0.11
N ALA A 204 2.14 -20.56 -0.99
CA ALA A 204 3.55 -20.23 -1.14
C ALA A 204 4.01 -19.20 -0.09
N SER A 205 3.16 -18.20 0.19
CA SER A 205 3.45 -17.17 1.21
C SER A 205 3.61 -17.77 2.61
N VAL A 206 2.68 -18.64 3.01
CA VAL A 206 2.75 -19.36 4.31
C VAL A 206 4.00 -20.25 4.36
N ARG A 207 4.24 -21.04 3.32
CA ARG A 207 5.41 -21.92 3.25
C ARG A 207 6.73 -21.16 3.38
N VAL A 208 6.91 -20.09 2.60
CA VAL A 208 8.17 -19.31 2.60
C VAL A 208 8.35 -18.56 3.92
N ARG A 209 7.27 -18.05 4.52
CA ARG A 209 7.32 -17.46 5.86
C ARG A 209 7.81 -18.48 6.90
N ASP A 210 7.23 -19.69 6.90
CA ASP A 210 7.43 -20.68 7.97
C ASP A 210 8.71 -21.52 7.79
N GLU A 211 9.12 -21.79 6.54
CA GLU A 211 10.28 -22.65 6.24
C GLU A 211 11.57 -21.84 5.98
N GLN A 212 11.46 -20.56 5.56
CA GLN A 212 12.62 -19.76 5.14
C GLN A 212 12.80 -18.49 5.98
N ASP A 213 11.97 -18.28 7.01
CA ASP A 213 12.02 -17.16 7.94
C ASP A 213 12.02 -15.77 7.26
N LEU A 214 11.34 -15.65 6.11
CA LEU A 214 11.16 -14.35 5.45
C LEU A 214 10.03 -13.57 6.14
N PRO A 215 10.16 -12.25 6.28
CA PRO A 215 9.18 -11.41 6.98
C PRO A 215 7.92 -11.17 6.13
N ILE A 216 7.28 -12.24 5.67
CA ILE A 216 5.97 -12.19 5.02
C ILE A 216 4.92 -12.03 6.12
N VAL A 217 4.42 -10.81 6.27
CA VAL A 217 3.57 -10.42 7.40
C VAL A 217 2.09 -10.39 7.05
N GLY A 218 1.73 -10.43 5.77
CA GLY A 218 0.33 -10.32 5.38
C GLY A 218 0.01 -10.73 3.96
N LEU A 219 -1.29 -10.81 3.72
CA LEU A 219 -1.93 -11.02 2.43
C LEU A 219 -2.80 -9.80 2.09
N ASP A 220 -2.84 -9.45 0.82
CA ASP A 220 -3.74 -8.45 0.26
C ASP A 220 -4.33 -8.94 -1.06
N ILE A 221 -5.29 -8.21 -1.60
CA ILE A 221 -5.84 -8.39 -2.94
C ILE A 221 -5.84 -7.06 -3.67
N ALA A 222 -5.22 -7.01 -4.85
CA ALA A 222 -5.02 -5.79 -5.62
C ALA A 222 -5.59 -5.92 -7.05
N GLY A 223 -5.61 -4.79 -7.78
CA GLY A 223 -6.16 -4.67 -9.11
C GLY A 223 -7.57 -4.08 -9.12
N GLN A 224 -8.18 -4.02 -10.29
CA GLN A 224 -9.49 -3.38 -10.48
C GLN A 224 -10.56 -3.99 -9.58
N GLU A 225 -11.16 -3.18 -8.69
CA GLU A 225 -12.19 -3.63 -7.76
C GLU A 225 -13.53 -3.88 -8.47
N ILE A 226 -13.93 -3.02 -9.43
CA ILE A 226 -15.19 -3.14 -10.17
C ILE A 226 -15.22 -4.43 -10.97
N GLY A 227 -16.27 -5.24 -10.78
CA GLY A 227 -16.45 -6.56 -11.39
C GLY A 227 -15.75 -7.71 -10.66
N TYR A 228 -14.87 -7.41 -9.70
CA TYR A 228 -14.06 -8.40 -8.99
C TYR A 228 -14.14 -8.21 -7.45
N PRO A 229 -15.33 -8.34 -6.84
CA PRO A 229 -15.52 -8.10 -5.42
C PRO A 229 -14.72 -9.08 -4.55
N ALA A 230 -14.30 -8.62 -3.38
CA ALA A 230 -13.38 -9.34 -2.49
C ALA A 230 -13.95 -10.69 -2.00
N HIS A 231 -15.27 -10.80 -1.82
CA HIS A 231 -15.92 -12.04 -1.34
C HIS A 231 -15.64 -13.26 -2.22
N LYS A 232 -15.33 -13.07 -3.52
CA LYS A 232 -14.95 -14.17 -4.43
C LYS A 232 -13.67 -14.89 -4.00
N PHE A 233 -12.85 -14.24 -3.17
CA PHE A 233 -11.59 -14.76 -2.66
C PHE A 233 -11.67 -15.24 -1.21
N LYS A 234 -12.88 -15.42 -0.68
CA LYS A 234 -13.13 -15.85 0.71
C LYS A 234 -12.27 -17.05 1.10
N ASP A 235 -12.21 -18.09 0.27
CA ASP A 235 -11.48 -19.33 0.57
C ASP A 235 -9.96 -19.07 0.71
N VAL A 236 -9.42 -18.13 -0.07
CA VAL A 236 -8.00 -17.72 0.00
C VAL A 236 -7.71 -17.01 1.32
N TYR A 237 -8.59 -16.09 1.72
CA TYR A 237 -8.49 -15.38 2.99
C TYR A 237 -8.75 -16.28 4.21
N GLU A 238 -9.65 -17.25 4.08
CA GLU A 238 -9.87 -18.24 5.10
C GLU A 238 -8.61 -19.10 5.33
N TYR A 239 -7.94 -19.53 4.25
CA TYR A 239 -6.67 -20.23 4.36
C TYR A 239 -5.60 -19.36 5.05
N ALA A 240 -5.48 -18.08 4.68
CA ALA A 240 -4.58 -17.14 5.36
C ALA A 240 -4.91 -17.04 6.85
N HIS A 241 -6.19 -16.91 7.20
CA HIS A 241 -6.66 -16.80 8.57
C HIS A 241 -6.33 -18.06 9.40
N GLN A 242 -6.56 -19.25 8.85
CA GLN A 242 -6.26 -20.54 9.49
C GLN A 242 -4.74 -20.75 9.70
N ASN A 243 -3.91 -20.08 8.91
CA ASN A 243 -2.45 -20.14 9.02
C ASN A 243 -1.83 -18.90 9.70
N PHE A 244 -2.64 -18.12 10.45
CA PHE A 244 -2.21 -16.94 11.21
C PHE A 244 -1.51 -15.86 10.38
N LEU A 245 -1.75 -15.81 9.08
CA LEU A 245 -1.28 -14.72 8.23
C LEU A 245 -2.26 -13.54 8.36
N LEU A 246 -1.74 -12.35 8.65
CA LEU A 246 -2.56 -11.15 8.78
C LEU A 246 -3.06 -10.70 7.41
N LYS A 247 -4.13 -9.90 7.39
CA LYS A 247 -4.85 -9.58 6.15
C LYS A 247 -5.19 -8.11 6.09
N THR A 248 -4.81 -7.47 5.00
CA THR A 248 -5.40 -6.23 4.56
C THR A 248 -6.20 -6.48 3.29
N VAL A 249 -7.13 -5.61 2.95
CA VAL A 249 -7.97 -5.77 1.76
C VAL A 249 -8.19 -4.41 1.14
N HIS A 250 -7.80 -4.22 -0.12
CA HIS A 250 -8.28 -3.10 -0.90
C HIS A 250 -9.79 -3.18 -0.99
N ALA A 251 -10.50 -2.25 -0.39
CA ALA A 251 -11.96 -2.23 -0.37
C ALA A 251 -12.49 -0.82 -0.27
N GLY A 252 -13.58 -0.55 -0.97
CA GLY A 252 -14.17 0.78 -1.00
C GLY A 252 -13.31 1.82 -1.73
N GLU A 253 -12.53 1.41 -2.70
CA GLU A 253 -11.83 2.28 -3.63
C GLU A 253 -12.72 2.65 -4.82
N ALA A 254 -13.43 1.66 -5.37
CA ALA A 254 -14.28 1.79 -6.53
C ALA A 254 -15.71 1.25 -6.35
N TYR A 255 -15.96 0.46 -5.30
CA TYR A 255 -17.29 0.07 -4.84
C TYR A 255 -17.70 0.83 -3.58
N GLY A 256 -18.99 0.76 -3.20
CA GLY A 256 -19.58 1.38 -2.02
C GLY A 256 -19.16 0.73 -0.70
N ALA A 257 -19.79 1.18 0.38
CA ALA A 257 -19.52 0.72 1.74
C ALA A 257 -19.78 -0.79 1.95
N GLU A 258 -20.63 -1.41 1.13
CA GLU A 258 -20.89 -2.86 1.16
C GLU A 258 -19.63 -3.67 0.85
N SER A 259 -18.74 -3.21 -0.03
CA SER A 259 -17.47 -3.90 -0.29
C SER A 259 -16.53 -3.87 0.92
N ILE A 260 -16.57 -2.79 1.69
CA ILE A 260 -15.83 -2.67 2.95
C ILE A 260 -16.37 -3.67 3.97
N PHE A 261 -17.69 -3.81 4.08
CA PHE A 261 -18.31 -4.80 4.95
C PHE A 261 -17.95 -6.23 4.54
N GLU A 262 -17.95 -6.54 3.23
CA GLU A 262 -17.50 -7.83 2.72
C GLU A 262 -16.03 -8.13 3.06
N ALA A 263 -15.14 -7.15 2.92
CA ALA A 263 -13.73 -7.29 3.29
C ALA A 263 -13.58 -7.68 4.78
N LEU A 264 -14.37 -7.09 5.66
CA LEU A 264 -14.35 -7.38 7.09
C LEU A 264 -14.96 -8.73 7.45
N THR A 265 -16.05 -9.13 6.79
CA THR A 265 -16.84 -10.30 7.18
C THR A 265 -16.53 -11.55 6.38
N GLN A 266 -16.11 -11.42 5.13
CA GLN A 266 -15.82 -12.55 4.24
C GLN A 266 -14.30 -12.79 4.06
N CYS A 267 -13.48 -11.71 4.16
CA CYS A 267 -12.04 -11.81 4.02
C CYS A 267 -11.29 -11.65 5.35
N TYR A 268 -12.00 -11.51 6.47
CA TYR A 268 -11.39 -11.38 7.81
C TYR A 268 -10.33 -10.28 7.88
N ALA A 269 -10.57 -9.15 7.23
CA ALA A 269 -9.60 -8.07 7.15
C ALA A 269 -9.21 -7.52 8.53
N ASP A 270 -7.92 -7.49 8.81
CA ASP A 270 -7.34 -6.87 10.01
C ASP A 270 -7.15 -5.36 9.82
N ARG A 271 -7.01 -4.92 8.54
CA ARG A 271 -7.00 -3.52 8.09
C ARG A 271 -7.74 -3.40 6.75
N LEU A 272 -8.05 -2.18 6.38
CA LEU A 272 -8.73 -1.83 5.13
C LEU A 272 -7.83 -0.93 4.27
N GLY A 273 -7.53 -1.35 3.04
CA GLY A 273 -6.92 -0.50 2.03
C GLY A 273 -7.94 0.50 1.47
N HIS A 274 -7.57 1.77 1.38
CA HIS A 274 -8.37 2.92 0.96
C HIS A 274 -9.59 3.22 1.83
N GLY A 275 -10.62 2.37 1.84
CA GLY A 275 -11.87 2.61 2.58
C GLY A 275 -12.57 3.92 2.19
N TYR A 276 -12.23 4.49 1.03
CA TYR A 276 -12.66 5.82 0.61
C TYR A 276 -14.18 5.95 0.58
N SER A 277 -14.89 4.96 0.03
CA SER A 277 -16.34 5.02 -0.18
C SER A 277 -17.19 4.81 1.08
N LEU A 278 -16.56 4.63 2.27
CA LEU A 278 -17.29 4.39 3.51
C LEU A 278 -18.38 5.44 3.80
N PHE A 279 -18.12 6.69 3.45
CA PHE A 279 -19.05 7.81 3.63
C PHE A 279 -19.66 8.31 2.32
N SER A 280 -19.74 7.44 1.31
CA SER A 280 -20.33 7.72 0.00
C SER A 280 -21.55 6.81 -0.24
N PRO A 281 -22.71 7.08 0.42
CA PRO A 281 -23.88 6.21 0.32
C PRO A 281 -24.39 6.03 -1.13
N ASP A 282 -24.18 7.03 -1.99
CA ASP A 282 -24.57 6.96 -3.39
C ASP A 282 -23.78 5.92 -4.21
N MET A 283 -22.62 5.48 -3.70
CA MET A 283 -21.81 4.43 -4.30
C MET A 283 -22.26 3.01 -3.91
N ILE A 284 -23.18 2.87 -2.98
CA ILE A 284 -23.74 1.56 -2.59
C ILE A 284 -24.64 1.05 -3.72
N GLU A 285 -24.28 -0.08 -4.30
CA GLU A 285 -25.05 -0.70 -5.39
C GLU A 285 -26.06 -1.75 -4.92
N ASP A 286 -25.90 -2.29 -3.69
CA ASP A 286 -26.80 -3.32 -3.13
C ASP A 286 -28.20 -2.76 -2.86
N GLU A 287 -29.15 -3.13 -3.71
CA GLU A 287 -30.56 -2.71 -3.60
C GLU A 287 -31.29 -3.25 -2.35
N SER A 288 -30.72 -4.27 -1.69
CA SER A 288 -31.29 -4.78 -0.42
C SER A 288 -31.07 -3.80 0.75
N ILE A 289 -30.13 -2.85 0.60
CA ILE A 289 -29.83 -1.80 1.58
C ILE A 289 -30.77 -0.61 1.34
N SER A 290 -31.88 -0.59 2.04
CA SER A 290 -32.93 0.43 1.86
C SER A 290 -32.53 1.82 2.35
N ASP A 291 -31.78 1.93 3.45
CA ASP A 291 -31.21 3.17 3.98
C ASP A 291 -29.67 3.15 3.91
N LYS A 292 -29.16 3.60 2.78
CA LYS A 292 -27.74 3.59 2.45
C LYS A 292 -26.92 4.52 3.38
N ALA A 293 -27.51 5.65 3.79
CA ALA A 293 -26.86 6.60 4.71
C ALA A 293 -26.75 6.01 6.12
N ASP A 294 -27.80 5.38 6.62
CA ASP A 294 -27.78 4.70 7.92
C ASP A 294 -26.83 3.50 7.91
N TYR A 295 -26.78 2.77 6.80
CA TYR A 295 -25.83 1.66 6.61
C TYR A 295 -24.38 2.13 6.74
N SER A 296 -23.99 3.17 6.00
CA SER A 296 -22.65 3.76 6.06
C SER A 296 -22.29 4.24 7.47
N ARG A 297 -23.23 4.91 8.15
CA ARG A 297 -23.05 5.38 9.53
C ARG A 297 -22.84 4.22 10.52
N LYS A 298 -23.64 3.15 10.42
CA LYS A 298 -23.50 1.95 11.26
C LYS A 298 -22.20 1.22 11.00
N LEU A 299 -21.80 1.09 9.74
CA LEU A 299 -20.52 0.48 9.38
C LEU A 299 -19.34 1.28 9.90
N ALA A 300 -19.38 2.61 9.79
CA ALA A 300 -18.33 3.48 10.35
C ALA A 300 -18.20 3.29 11.88
N SER A 301 -19.34 3.24 12.61
CA SER A 301 -19.34 2.97 14.05
C SER A 301 -18.76 1.58 14.36
N PHE A 302 -19.14 0.56 13.60
CA PHE A 302 -18.60 -0.80 13.77
C PHE A 302 -17.08 -0.86 13.57
N ILE A 303 -16.55 -0.16 12.54
CA ILE A 303 -15.10 -0.07 12.27
C ILE A 303 -14.40 0.66 13.42
N ALA A 304 -14.96 1.78 13.89
CA ALA A 304 -14.41 2.57 14.99
C ALA A 304 -14.35 1.76 16.30
N ASP A 305 -15.43 1.10 16.68
CA ASP A 305 -15.53 0.31 17.92
C ASP A 305 -14.54 -0.86 17.93
N ARG A 306 -14.33 -1.50 16.80
CA ARG A 306 -13.33 -2.57 16.61
C ARG A 306 -11.91 -2.05 16.42
N ARG A 307 -11.75 -0.73 16.27
CA ARG A 307 -10.46 -0.09 16.00
C ARG A 307 -9.75 -0.71 14.79
N ILE A 308 -10.51 -1.05 13.76
CA ILE A 308 -9.95 -1.48 12.47
C ILE A 308 -9.32 -0.27 11.81
N ALA A 309 -8.08 -0.40 11.37
CA ALA A 309 -7.37 0.71 10.75
C ALA A 309 -7.68 0.81 9.25
N VAL A 310 -7.73 2.05 8.77
CA VAL A 310 -7.92 2.39 7.35
C VAL A 310 -6.62 2.99 6.82
N GLU A 311 -6.11 2.41 5.74
CA GLU A 311 -4.91 2.84 5.03
C GLU A 311 -5.32 3.88 3.97
N VAL A 312 -5.18 5.16 4.30
CA VAL A 312 -5.66 6.28 3.47
C VAL A 312 -4.58 6.75 2.52
N CYS A 313 -4.88 6.74 1.23
CA CYS A 313 -3.99 7.13 0.13
C CYS A 313 -4.61 8.32 -0.62
N LEU A 314 -4.39 9.54 -0.11
CA LEU A 314 -5.09 10.74 -0.57
C LEU A 314 -4.86 11.03 -2.05
N THR A 315 -3.59 11.11 -2.45
CA THR A 315 -3.21 11.42 -3.84
C THR A 315 -3.75 10.36 -4.80
N SER A 316 -3.59 9.07 -4.48
CA SER A 316 -4.11 7.98 -5.31
C SER A 316 -5.63 8.07 -5.46
N ASN A 317 -6.37 8.27 -4.37
CA ASN A 317 -7.82 8.41 -4.42
C ASN A 317 -8.27 9.61 -5.26
N MET A 318 -7.56 10.75 -5.17
CA MET A 318 -7.83 11.92 -6.02
C MET A 318 -7.57 11.65 -7.50
N GLN A 319 -6.53 10.88 -7.80
CA GLN A 319 -6.12 10.55 -9.17
C GLN A 319 -7.02 9.50 -9.83
N THR A 320 -7.51 8.52 -9.05
CA THR A 320 -8.35 7.43 -9.56
C THR A 320 -9.84 7.77 -9.58
N ASN A 321 -10.26 8.77 -8.79
CA ASN A 321 -11.64 9.24 -8.69
C ASN A 321 -11.77 10.75 -8.91
N PRO A 322 -11.77 11.22 -10.15
CA PRO A 322 -11.90 12.66 -10.47
C PRO A 322 -13.20 13.31 -9.96
N ALA A 323 -14.24 12.51 -9.64
CA ALA A 323 -15.50 13.01 -9.11
C ALA A 323 -15.36 13.65 -7.70
N ILE A 324 -14.28 13.38 -6.97
CA ILE A 324 -13.97 14.04 -5.69
C ILE A 324 -13.81 15.57 -5.91
N GLY A 325 -13.24 15.99 -7.05
CA GLY A 325 -13.02 17.37 -7.44
C GLY A 325 -11.92 18.03 -6.62
N GLU A 326 -12.21 18.44 -5.39
CA GLU A 326 -11.24 19.07 -4.48
C GLU A 326 -10.95 18.18 -3.27
N LEU A 327 -9.71 18.17 -2.79
CA LEU A 327 -9.28 17.32 -1.68
C LEU A 327 -10.10 17.53 -0.39
N LYS A 328 -10.59 18.73 -0.15
CA LYS A 328 -11.46 19.00 1.02
C LYS A 328 -12.75 18.15 1.04
N ASN A 329 -13.15 17.62 -0.13
CA ASN A 329 -14.31 16.73 -0.27
C ASN A 329 -13.95 15.26 -0.07
N HIS A 330 -12.67 14.94 0.14
CA HIS A 330 -12.24 13.58 0.41
C HIS A 330 -12.80 13.09 1.76
N ASN A 331 -13.28 11.86 1.79
CA ASN A 331 -13.90 11.24 2.97
C ASN A 331 -12.96 11.12 4.19
N PHE A 332 -11.68 11.43 4.05
CA PHE A 332 -10.74 11.51 5.18
C PHE A 332 -11.22 12.45 6.29
N GLY A 333 -11.83 13.59 5.94
CA GLY A 333 -12.45 14.48 6.91
C GLY A 333 -13.51 13.77 7.78
N HIS A 334 -14.40 13.03 7.14
CA HIS A 334 -15.42 12.23 7.85
C HIS A 334 -14.81 11.09 8.68
N MET A 335 -13.72 10.47 8.20
CA MET A 335 -12.99 9.47 9.00
C MET A 335 -12.41 10.07 10.28
N LEU A 336 -11.87 11.30 10.21
CA LEU A 336 -11.36 12.02 11.38
C LEU A 336 -12.48 12.37 12.38
N GLU A 337 -13.62 12.87 11.90
CA GLU A 337 -14.79 13.22 12.71
C GLU A 337 -15.33 12.00 13.45
N ASN A 338 -15.41 10.86 12.78
CA ASN A 338 -15.89 9.59 13.32
C ASN A 338 -14.82 8.80 14.09
N ARG A 339 -13.64 9.41 14.36
CA ARG A 339 -12.59 8.80 15.18
C ARG A 339 -12.05 7.48 14.67
N LEU A 340 -12.10 7.24 13.37
CA LEU A 340 -11.51 6.05 12.78
C LEU A 340 -9.99 6.02 13.01
N ALA A 341 -9.43 4.82 13.10
CA ALA A 341 -7.98 4.62 13.14
C ALA A 341 -7.41 4.75 11.73
N THR A 342 -7.09 5.97 11.31
CA THR A 342 -6.55 6.27 9.97
C THR A 342 -5.03 6.25 9.97
N ILE A 343 -4.44 5.76 8.90
CA ILE A 343 -3.00 5.75 8.64
C ILE A 343 -2.80 6.36 7.26
N ILE A 344 -1.93 7.35 7.15
CA ILE A 344 -1.64 8.02 5.87
C ILE A 344 -0.55 7.23 5.16
N CYS A 345 -0.82 6.86 3.91
CA CYS A 345 0.01 5.97 3.09
C CYS A 345 0.16 6.54 1.67
N THR A 346 1.17 6.05 0.94
CA THR A 346 1.46 6.54 -0.43
C THR A 346 0.76 5.77 -1.54
N ASP A 347 0.44 4.49 -1.32
CA ASP A 347 0.03 3.56 -2.36
C ASP A 347 1.16 3.32 -3.38
N ASN A 348 1.36 4.24 -4.32
CA ASN A 348 2.32 4.10 -5.44
C ASN A 348 3.16 5.38 -5.61
N ARG A 349 4.40 5.39 -5.11
CA ARG A 349 5.25 6.59 -5.12
C ARG A 349 5.56 7.13 -6.52
N LEU A 350 5.80 6.23 -7.50
CA LEU A 350 6.04 6.62 -8.89
C LEU A 350 4.73 6.98 -9.61
N VAL A 351 3.74 6.08 -9.57
CA VAL A 351 2.50 6.25 -10.34
C VAL A 351 1.71 7.45 -9.84
N SER A 352 1.67 7.66 -8.51
CA SER A 352 0.99 8.80 -7.88
C SER A 352 1.90 10.03 -7.74
N ARG A 353 3.20 9.92 -8.01
CA ARG A 353 4.18 11.01 -7.90
C ARG A 353 4.15 11.66 -6.52
N THR A 354 4.18 10.86 -5.46
CA THR A 354 4.03 11.30 -4.07
C THR A 354 5.06 10.65 -3.13
N THR A 355 5.19 11.23 -1.95
CA THR A 355 5.95 10.67 -0.83
C THR A 355 5.07 10.66 0.43
N VAL A 356 5.46 9.89 1.45
CA VAL A 356 4.69 9.88 2.72
C VAL A 356 4.64 11.27 3.34
N SER A 357 5.73 12.02 3.27
CA SER A 357 5.79 13.39 3.79
C SER A 357 4.88 14.34 3.02
N ASP A 358 4.75 14.16 1.70
CA ASP A 358 3.83 14.93 0.87
C ASP A 358 2.37 14.57 1.18
N GLU A 359 2.06 13.29 1.36
CA GLU A 359 0.72 12.84 1.78
C GLU A 359 0.32 13.44 3.15
N TYR A 360 1.24 13.42 4.13
CA TYR A 360 1.00 14.10 5.42
C TYR A 360 0.83 15.62 5.22
N LYS A 361 1.67 16.25 4.40
CA LYS A 361 1.58 17.69 4.12
C LYS A 361 0.22 18.02 3.50
N LEU A 362 -0.19 17.27 2.50
CA LEU A 362 -1.46 17.39 1.80
C LEU A 362 -2.66 17.25 2.77
N ALA A 363 -2.63 16.23 3.63
CA ALA A 363 -3.66 16.02 4.66
C ALA A 363 -3.73 17.19 5.65
N LEU A 364 -2.59 17.64 6.17
CA LEU A 364 -2.52 18.64 7.24
C LEU A 364 -2.73 20.08 6.75
N ASP A 365 -2.52 20.35 5.46
CA ASP A 365 -2.86 21.63 4.84
C ASP A 365 -4.35 21.75 4.51
N THR A 366 -5.02 20.60 4.30
CA THR A 366 -6.42 20.58 3.87
C THR A 366 -7.38 20.41 5.03
N PHE A 367 -7.02 19.58 6.01
CA PHE A 367 -7.87 19.24 7.15
C PHE A 367 -7.29 19.80 8.45
N ASP A 368 -8.15 20.33 9.32
CA ASP A 368 -7.71 20.80 10.65
C ASP A 368 -7.37 19.62 11.56
N VAL A 369 -6.09 19.26 11.58
CA VAL A 369 -5.56 18.15 12.39
C VAL A 369 -4.70 18.71 13.51
N PRO A 370 -5.19 18.77 14.76
CA PRO A 370 -4.38 19.21 15.90
C PRO A 370 -3.27 18.19 16.21
N LEU A 371 -2.19 18.64 16.86
CA LEU A 371 -1.02 17.81 17.16
C LEU A 371 -1.37 16.47 17.84
N LYS A 372 -2.30 16.50 18.79
CA LYS A 372 -2.77 15.27 19.44
C LYS A 372 -3.34 14.26 18.43
N ARG A 373 -4.12 14.73 17.46
CA ARG A 373 -4.69 13.86 16.43
C ARG A 373 -3.62 13.39 15.44
N LEU A 374 -2.67 14.26 15.08
CA LEU A 374 -1.50 13.86 14.28
C LEU A 374 -0.71 12.75 14.97
N LYS A 375 -0.46 12.90 16.27
CA LYS A 375 0.19 11.84 17.06
C LYS A 375 -0.61 10.53 17.09
N ASP A 376 -1.95 10.60 17.14
CA ASP A 376 -2.80 9.41 17.04
C ASP A 376 -2.65 8.71 15.68
N ILE A 377 -2.64 9.46 14.56
CA ILE A 377 -2.42 8.93 13.20
C ILE A 377 -1.06 8.22 13.12
N VAL A 378 0.00 8.88 13.59
CA VAL A 378 1.34 8.27 13.67
C VAL A 378 1.31 7.01 14.54
N ALA A 379 0.67 7.08 15.71
CA ALA A 379 0.58 5.94 16.63
C ALA A 379 -0.16 4.75 16.01
N TYR A 380 -1.18 4.98 15.20
CA TYR A 380 -1.88 3.89 14.49
C TYR A 380 -0.94 3.18 13.52
N GLY A 381 -0.08 3.89 12.80
CA GLY A 381 0.93 3.28 11.93
C GLY A 381 1.82 2.27 12.65
N PHE A 382 2.24 2.56 13.89
CA PHE A 382 3.09 1.65 14.68
C PHE A 382 2.32 0.62 15.52
N LYS A 383 1.06 0.86 15.85
CA LYS A 383 0.23 -0.08 16.63
C LYS A 383 -0.54 -1.07 15.77
N LYS A 384 -0.86 -0.67 14.53
CA LYS A 384 -1.70 -1.45 13.61
C LYS A 384 -0.92 -2.12 12.48
N ASN A 385 0.39 -1.92 12.40
CA ASN A 385 1.24 -2.62 11.46
C ASN A 385 1.26 -4.13 11.72
N PHE A 386 1.69 -4.87 10.73
CA PHE A 386 1.90 -6.33 10.79
C PHE A 386 3.36 -6.63 11.13
N PHE A 387 3.83 -6.12 12.25
CA PHE A 387 5.23 -6.19 12.67
C PHE A 387 5.74 -7.64 12.65
N PRO A 388 6.92 -7.93 12.06
CA PRO A 388 7.43 -9.29 11.91
C PRO A 388 7.92 -9.94 13.21
N GLY A 389 8.10 -9.15 14.29
CA GLY A 389 8.47 -9.64 15.62
C GLY A 389 7.27 -9.99 16.49
N ASN A 390 7.54 -10.42 17.70
CA ASN A 390 6.50 -10.72 18.67
C ASN A 390 5.81 -9.46 19.24
N TYR A 391 4.74 -9.66 20.00
CA TYR A 391 3.93 -8.58 20.56
C TYR A 391 4.71 -7.65 21.53
N ILE A 392 5.66 -8.20 22.29
CA ILE A 392 6.47 -7.43 23.23
C ILE A 392 7.41 -6.48 22.47
N GLU A 393 8.09 -7.01 21.44
CA GLU A 393 8.95 -6.25 20.54
C GLU A 393 8.17 -5.15 19.81
N LYS A 394 7.03 -5.48 19.24
CA LYS A 394 6.12 -4.52 18.60
C LYS A 394 5.74 -3.37 19.54
N ARG A 395 5.38 -3.68 20.80
CA ARG A 395 5.04 -2.65 21.79
C ARG A 395 6.22 -1.78 22.18
N ALA A 396 7.39 -2.39 22.37
CA ALA A 396 8.61 -1.65 22.69
C ALA A 396 8.97 -0.70 21.54
N TYR A 397 8.91 -1.18 20.31
CA TYR A 397 9.18 -0.38 19.12
C TYR A 397 8.18 0.78 18.96
N ALA A 398 6.89 0.52 19.10
CA ALA A 398 5.88 1.57 19.05
C ALA A 398 6.06 2.63 20.14
N LYS A 399 6.44 2.22 21.36
CA LYS A 399 6.74 3.15 22.46
C LYS A 399 7.95 4.03 22.13
N GLN A 400 9.06 3.43 21.72
CA GLN A 400 10.28 4.16 21.34
C GLN A 400 10.01 5.19 20.24
N THR A 401 9.23 4.79 19.22
CA THR A 401 8.91 5.67 18.11
C THR A 401 8.02 6.84 18.52
N LEU A 402 7.05 6.63 19.41
CA LEU A 402 6.20 7.69 19.93
C LEU A 402 6.92 8.63 20.90
N GLU A 403 7.88 8.15 21.65
CA GLU A 403 8.78 8.98 22.46
C GLU A 403 9.66 9.88 21.56
N TYR A 404 10.14 9.35 20.44
CA TYR A 404 10.86 10.13 19.45
C TYR A 404 9.96 11.19 18.78
N PHE A 405 8.70 10.88 18.50
CA PHE A 405 7.71 11.86 18.01
C PHE A 405 7.62 13.05 18.98
N ASP A 406 7.51 12.80 20.29
CA ASP A 406 7.44 13.87 21.29
C ASP A 406 8.71 14.72 21.32
N GLN A 407 9.89 14.10 21.18
CA GLN A 407 11.17 14.83 21.10
C GLN A 407 11.20 15.75 19.88
N VAL A 408 10.78 15.26 18.71
CA VAL A 408 10.70 16.07 17.49
C VAL A 408 9.67 17.19 17.63
N ALA A 409 8.49 16.90 18.18
CA ALA A 409 7.45 17.91 18.41
C ALA A 409 7.95 19.01 19.37
N HIS A 410 8.69 18.65 20.42
CA HIS A 410 9.32 19.61 21.32
C HIS A 410 10.39 20.46 20.60
N LYS A 411 11.27 19.83 19.81
CA LYS A 411 12.30 20.51 19.01
C LYS A 411 11.72 21.61 18.12
N TYR A 412 10.52 21.36 17.55
CA TYR A 412 9.84 22.30 16.67
C TYR A 412 8.85 23.23 17.40
N GLY A 413 8.79 23.20 18.72
CA GLY A 413 8.01 24.11 19.56
C GLY A 413 6.49 23.84 19.53
N PHE A 414 6.07 22.61 19.27
CA PHE A 414 4.66 22.23 19.33
C PHE A 414 4.20 21.78 20.71
N ILE A 415 5.12 21.36 21.58
CA ILE A 415 4.92 20.99 22.99
C ILE A 415 6.07 21.49 23.87
#